data_d0c904c26c5becc6f73db3740d86e23b
#
_entry.id   d0c904c26c5becc6f73db3740d86e23b
#
_cell.length_a   1.000
_cell.length_b   1.000
_cell.length_c   1.000
_cell.angle_alpha   90.00
_cell.angle_beta   90.00
_cell.angle_gamma   90.00
#
_symmetry.space_group_name_H-M   'P 1'
#
loop_
_entity.id
_entity.type
_entity.pdbx_description
1 polymer ?
#
loop_
_entity_poly.entity_id
_entity_poly.type
_entity_poly.pdbx_seq_one_letter_code
_entity_poly.pdbx_strand_id
1 'polypeptide(L)'
;YIPWSVLHDKNWIEFGETFKARTTYPVLPWIGVIALGFVAGNWFDKNVSFRTRKSYLFKAGISLLIAFFVIRFINTYGDKEKYITYNSSVDTILSFFNVTKYPPSLLFLLLTLGISTFLLIYFEKFQNSKAIVWLKDFGAAPMFFYILHLYILKFLYLIAVANFGLNQGSYFGFDNMLQIWLVTIILAFILYFPTKWYANLKQRRKDLTWLKYL
;
A
#
# COMPACT_ATOMS: atom_id res chain seq x y z
N TYR A 1 -3.20 -6.84 28.32
CA TYR A 1 -3.47 -7.27 26.93
C TYR A 1 -3.86 -6.11 26.00
N ILE A 2 -4.66 -5.12 26.46
CA ILE A 2 -5.11 -3.99 25.61
C ILE A 2 -3.94 -3.20 25.00
N PRO A 3 -2.90 -2.77 25.75
CA PRO A 3 -1.77 -2.05 25.14
C PRO A 3 -1.03 -2.87 24.08
N TRP A 4 -0.89 -4.19 24.30
CA TRP A 4 -0.22 -5.07 23.34
C TRP A 4 -1.02 -5.24 22.06
N SER A 5 -2.35 -5.32 22.16
CA SER A 5 -3.23 -5.39 20.97
C SER A 5 -3.17 -4.12 20.12
N VAL A 6 -2.98 -2.95 20.73
CA VAL A 6 -2.82 -1.69 20.00
C VAL A 6 -1.43 -1.60 19.37
N LEU A 7 -0.41 -2.09 20.06
CA LEU A 7 1.00 -1.95 19.61
C LEU A 7 1.41 -3.00 18.59
N HIS A 8 1.02 -4.27 18.79
CA HIS A 8 1.60 -5.39 18.05
C HIS A 8 0.59 -6.31 17.40
N ASP A 9 -0.50 -6.69 18.09
CA ASP A 9 -1.41 -7.73 17.63
C ASP A 9 -2.78 -7.20 17.20
N LYS A 10 -3.36 -7.86 16.19
CA LYS A 10 -4.74 -7.61 15.79
C LYS A 10 -5.66 -8.38 16.70
N ASN A 11 -6.44 -7.68 17.53
CA ASN A 11 -7.33 -8.33 18.49
C ASN A 11 -8.65 -7.56 18.68
N TRP A 12 -9.64 -8.23 19.28
CA TRP A 12 -10.85 -7.59 19.77
C TRP A 12 -10.62 -7.09 21.18
N ILE A 13 -11.01 -5.84 21.44
CA ILE A 13 -11.04 -5.23 22.76
C ILE A 13 -12.52 -5.13 23.17
N GLU A 14 -12.88 -5.82 24.21
CA GLU A 14 -14.25 -5.81 24.74
C GLU A 14 -14.35 -4.81 25.88
N PHE A 15 -15.26 -3.86 25.75
CA PHE A 15 -15.59 -2.85 26.76
C PHE A 15 -16.99 -3.15 27.31
N GLY A 16 -17.11 -4.18 28.17
CA GLY A 16 -18.39 -4.69 28.63
C GLY A 16 -19.12 -5.55 27.59
N GLU A 17 -20.40 -5.84 27.81
CA GLU A 17 -21.18 -6.74 26.97
C GLU A 17 -21.62 -6.13 25.63
N THR A 18 -21.69 -4.79 25.56
CA THR A 18 -22.32 -4.07 24.45
C THR A 18 -21.35 -3.44 23.45
N PHE A 19 -20.13 -3.10 23.86
CA PHE A 19 -19.17 -2.41 23.00
C PHE A 19 -17.91 -3.21 22.77
N LYS A 20 -17.66 -3.54 21.49
CA LYS A 20 -16.47 -4.26 21.04
C LYS A 20 -15.73 -3.42 20.01
N ALA A 21 -14.45 -3.14 20.25
CA ALA A 21 -13.56 -2.48 19.30
C ALA A 21 -12.54 -3.47 18.75
N ARG A 22 -12.18 -3.34 17.48
CA ARG A 22 -11.16 -4.18 16.83
C ARG A 22 -9.94 -3.36 16.49
N THR A 23 -8.78 -3.77 17.02
CA THR A 23 -7.50 -3.23 16.58
C THR A 23 -7.14 -3.87 15.23
N THR A 24 -7.07 -3.06 14.17
CA THR A 24 -6.78 -3.54 12.80
C THR A 24 -5.37 -3.20 12.36
N TYR A 25 -4.78 -2.14 12.93
CA TYR A 25 -3.47 -1.61 12.56
C TYR A 25 -2.56 -1.50 13.79
N PRO A 26 -1.74 -2.52 14.09
CA PRO A 26 -0.72 -2.38 15.14
C PRO A 26 0.29 -1.31 14.75
N VAL A 27 0.63 -0.44 15.72
CA VAL A 27 1.40 0.79 15.48
C VAL A 27 2.90 0.52 15.45
N LEU A 28 3.40 -0.44 16.22
CA LEU A 28 4.83 -0.68 16.44
C LEU A 28 5.63 -0.95 15.15
N PRO A 29 5.19 -1.82 14.22
CA PRO A 29 5.91 -2.03 12.97
C PRO A 29 6.02 -0.77 12.13
N TRP A 30 4.99 0.08 12.14
CA TRP A 30 4.98 1.33 11.37
C TRP A 30 5.86 2.42 11.98
N ILE A 31 6.00 2.46 13.31
CA ILE A 31 6.98 3.32 13.99
C ILE A 31 8.39 2.97 13.51
N GLY A 32 8.72 1.67 13.42
CA GLY A 32 10.00 1.22 12.88
C GLY A 32 10.22 1.65 11.43
N VAL A 33 9.21 1.49 10.57
CA VAL A 33 9.27 1.92 9.16
C VAL A 33 9.44 3.44 9.04
N ILE A 34 8.72 4.23 9.85
CA ILE A 34 8.84 5.69 9.86
C ILE A 34 10.24 6.12 10.31
N ALA A 35 10.78 5.49 11.37
CA ALA A 35 12.12 5.78 11.86
C ALA A 35 13.20 5.47 10.80
N LEU A 36 13.09 4.33 10.11
CA LEU A 36 13.96 3.99 8.97
C LEU A 36 13.82 4.99 7.83
N GLY A 37 12.60 5.40 7.51
CA GLY A 37 12.33 6.42 6.49
C GLY A 37 12.94 7.78 6.85
N PHE A 38 12.91 8.16 8.12
CA PHE A 38 13.53 9.39 8.61
C PHE A 38 15.06 9.37 8.40
N VAL A 39 15.72 8.26 8.75
CA VAL A 39 17.18 8.08 8.50
C VAL A 39 17.47 8.10 7.00
N ALA A 40 16.68 7.38 6.19
CA ALA A 40 16.84 7.36 4.74
C ALA A 40 16.57 8.73 4.08
N GLY A 41 15.83 9.61 4.75
CA GLY A 41 15.58 11.00 4.31
C GLY A 41 16.87 11.77 4.02
N ASN A 42 17.95 11.49 4.74
CA ASN A 42 19.25 12.12 4.50
C ASN A 42 19.84 11.80 3.10
N TRP A 43 19.42 10.70 2.49
CA TRP A 43 19.85 10.35 1.12
C TRP A 43 19.23 11.26 0.06
N PHE A 44 18.12 11.94 0.42
CA PHE A 44 17.38 12.86 -0.44
C PHE A 44 17.74 14.33 -0.20
N ASP A 45 18.79 14.60 0.58
CA ASP A 45 19.32 15.96 0.73
C ASP A 45 19.72 16.53 -0.63
N LYS A 46 19.57 17.86 -0.79
CA LYS A 46 19.90 18.58 -2.03
C LYS A 46 21.34 18.43 -2.47
N ASN A 47 22.24 18.19 -1.53
CA ASN A 47 23.68 18.01 -1.76
C ASN A 47 24.04 16.58 -2.20
N VAL A 48 23.11 15.62 -2.10
CA VAL A 48 23.34 14.23 -2.49
C VAL A 48 23.02 14.04 -3.95
N SER A 49 24.02 13.70 -4.77
CA SER A 49 23.81 13.44 -6.19
C SER A 49 22.92 12.21 -6.43
N PHE A 50 22.22 12.17 -7.58
CA PHE A 50 21.45 11.00 -7.98
C PHE A 50 22.28 9.72 -8.00
N ARG A 51 23.54 9.80 -8.47
CA ARG A 51 24.44 8.62 -8.52
C ARG A 51 24.69 8.05 -7.13
N THR A 52 24.96 8.90 -6.15
CA THR A 52 25.19 8.50 -4.76
C THR A 52 23.92 7.92 -4.13
N ARG A 53 22.79 8.62 -4.28
CA ARG A 53 21.47 8.17 -3.80
C ARG A 53 21.07 6.83 -4.39
N LYS A 54 21.23 6.66 -5.70
CA LYS A 54 20.99 5.38 -6.39
C LYS A 54 21.81 4.25 -5.75
N SER A 55 23.08 4.51 -5.41
CA SER A 55 23.94 3.49 -4.76
C SER A 55 23.40 3.09 -3.39
N TYR A 56 22.99 4.08 -2.57
CA TYR A 56 22.41 3.80 -1.24
C TYR A 56 21.09 3.01 -1.35
N LEU A 57 20.18 3.47 -2.18
CA LEU A 57 18.89 2.80 -2.41
C LEU A 57 19.08 1.37 -2.97
N PHE A 58 20.02 1.19 -3.90
CA PHE A 58 20.31 -0.13 -4.47
C PHE A 58 20.85 -1.09 -3.41
N LYS A 59 21.84 -0.65 -2.60
CA LYS A 59 22.40 -1.47 -1.53
C LYS A 59 21.33 -1.82 -0.49
N ALA A 60 20.52 -0.84 -0.07
CA ALA A 60 19.43 -1.08 0.86
C ALA A 60 18.41 -2.09 0.29
N GLY A 61 17.98 -1.91 -0.96
CA GLY A 61 17.03 -2.80 -1.61
C GLY A 61 17.54 -4.23 -1.73
N ILE A 62 18.78 -4.40 -2.18
CA ILE A 62 19.41 -5.73 -2.25
C ILE A 62 19.50 -6.36 -0.86
N SER A 63 19.94 -5.62 0.16
CA SER A 63 20.03 -6.15 1.52
C SER A 63 18.68 -6.60 2.08
N LEU A 64 17.63 -5.80 1.85
CA LEU A 64 16.27 -6.13 2.28
C LEU A 64 15.75 -7.38 1.55
N LEU A 65 15.94 -7.50 0.24
CA LEU A 65 15.51 -8.66 -0.52
C LEU A 65 16.31 -9.93 -0.17
N ILE A 66 17.63 -9.81 0.03
CA ILE A 66 18.44 -10.95 0.51
C ILE A 66 17.92 -11.41 1.88
N ALA A 67 17.70 -10.48 2.81
CA ALA A 67 17.13 -10.81 4.12
C ALA A 67 15.75 -11.49 3.99
N PHE A 68 14.88 -10.98 3.09
CA PHE A 68 13.60 -11.61 2.79
C PHE A 68 13.79 -13.07 2.35
N PHE A 69 14.61 -13.33 1.33
CA PHE A 69 14.79 -14.67 0.80
C PHE A 69 15.41 -15.61 1.85
N VAL A 70 16.45 -15.17 2.57
CA VAL A 70 17.09 -15.97 3.61
C VAL A 70 16.09 -16.37 4.69
N ILE A 71 15.34 -15.41 5.25
CA ILE A 71 14.39 -15.67 6.33
C ILE A 71 13.21 -16.51 5.81
N ARG A 72 12.74 -16.24 4.58
CA ARG A 72 11.63 -17.00 3.98
C ARG A 72 12.01 -18.45 3.68
N PHE A 73 13.24 -18.72 3.23
CA PHE A 73 13.72 -20.10 3.03
C PHE A 73 13.86 -20.85 4.34
N ILE A 74 14.28 -20.19 5.44
CA ILE A 74 14.32 -20.80 6.77
C ILE A 74 12.90 -21.19 7.24
N ASN A 75 11.88 -20.42 6.85
CA ASN A 75 10.44 -20.69 7.05
C ASN A 75 10.01 -20.96 8.52
N THR A 76 10.76 -20.44 9.49
CA THR A 76 10.46 -20.58 10.91
C THR A 76 10.16 -19.26 11.60
N TYR A 77 10.65 -18.15 11.03
CA TYR A 77 10.58 -16.81 11.61
C TYR A 77 10.16 -15.77 10.56
N GLY A 78 9.65 -14.63 11.02
CA GLY A 78 9.39 -13.44 10.21
C GLY A 78 7.98 -13.33 9.64
N ASP A 79 7.21 -14.40 9.65
CA ASP A 79 5.78 -14.40 9.31
C ASP A 79 5.04 -15.46 10.14
N LYS A 80 3.75 -15.23 10.41
CA LYS A 80 2.87 -16.24 11.04
C LYS A 80 2.59 -17.40 10.10
N GLU A 81 2.40 -17.07 8.82
CA GLU A 81 2.07 -18.05 7.78
C GLU A 81 3.35 -18.60 7.13
N LYS A 82 3.57 -19.88 7.32
CA LYS A 82 4.67 -20.60 6.66
C LYS A 82 4.28 -20.85 5.20
N TYR A 83 5.26 -20.80 4.28
CA TYR A 83 4.99 -21.27 2.93
C TYR A 83 4.92 -22.78 2.89
N ILE A 84 4.07 -23.30 2.02
CA ILE A 84 3.82 -24.72 1.81
C ILE A 84 4.26 -25.07 0.39
N THR A 85 4.91 -26.23 0.24
CA THR A 85 5.25 -26.79 -1.06
C THR A 85 4.06 -27.59 -1.58
N TYR A 86 3.61 -27.25 -2.78
CA TYR A 86 2.52 -27.94 -3.47
C TYR A 86 3.04 -28.79 -4.62
N ASN A 87 2.21 -29.68 -5.17
CA ASN A 87 2.52 -30.41 -6.38
C ASN A 87 2.68 -29.50 -7.61
N SER A 88 1.98 -28.36 -7.61
CA SER A 88 2.11 -27.30 -8.60
C SER A 88 3.24 -26.35 -8.24
N SER A 89 4.18 -26.12 -9.15
CA SER A 89 5.24 -25.11 -8.98
C SER A 89 4.68 -23.69 -8.84
N VAL A 90 3.58 -23.39 -9.56
CA VAL A 90 2.93 -22.07 -9.49
C VAL A 90 2.37 -21.85 -8.10
N ASP A 91 1.65 -22.80 -7.53
CA ASP A 91 1.07 -22.69 -6.19
C ASP A 91 2.15 -22.61 -5.11
N THR A 92 3.26 -23.30 -5.29
CA THR A 92 4.42 -23.18 -4.40
C THR A 92 5.02 -21.79 -4.44
N ILE A 93 5.20 -21.19 -5.62
CA ILE A 93 5.69 -19.80 -5.78
C ILE A 93 4.69 -18.81 -5.17
N LEU A 94 3.41 -18.96 -5.43
CA LEU A 94 2.38 -18.11 -4.84
C LEU A 94 2.40 -18.20 -3.31
N SER A 95 2.51 -19.42 -2.75
CA SER A 95 2.65 -19.64 -1.31
C SER A 95 3.92 -19.00 -0.74
N PHE A 96 5.04 -19.05 -1.48
CA PHE A 96 6.30 -18.44 -1.06
C PHE A 96 6.18 -16.91 -0.92
N PHE A 97 5.50 -16.24 -1.84
CA PHE A 97 5.29 -14.79 -1.81
C PHE A 97 4.04 -14.35 -1.04
N ASN A 98 3.24 -15.30 -0.55
CA ASN A 98 2.09 -15.00 0.30
C ASN A 98 2.57 -14.64 1.70
N VAL A 99 2.64 -13.34 1.99
CA VAL A 99 3.12 -12.78 3.26
C VAL A 99 2.02 -11.99 3.96
N THR A 100 2.01 -12.05 5.30
CA THR A 100 0.96 -11.45 6.12
C THR A 100 1.10 -9.93 6.18
N LYS A 101 0.05 -9.23 5.72
CA LYS A 101 -0.03 -7.77 5.74
C LYS A 101 -0.65 -7.22 7.04
N TYR A 102 -1.54 -7.96 7.69
CA TYR A 102 -2.31 -7.50 8.85
C TYR A 102 -2.29 -8.50 10.01
N PRO A 103 -1.45 -8.31 11.03
CA PRO A 103 -0.42 -7.28 11.21
C PRO A 103 0.73 -7.45 10.20
N PRO A 104 1.44 -6.35 9.86
CA PRO A 104 2.53 -6.44 8.89
C PRO A 104 3.66 -7.29 9.47
N SER A 105 3.94 -8.42 8.80
CA SER A 105 5.03 -9.31 9.15
C SER A 105 6.39 -8.71 8.77
N LEU A 106 7.46 -9.20 9.38
CA LEU A 106 8.81 -8.81 8.99
C LEU A 106 9.06 -9.12 7.51
N LEU A 107 8.61 -10.28 7.03
CA LEU A 107 8.76 -10.68 5.62
C LEU A 107 8.00 -9.75 4.68
N PHE A 108 6.77 -9.32 5.06
CA PHE A 108 6.03 -8.33 4.30
C PHE A 108 6.80 -7.02 4.17
N LEU A 109 7.38 -6.52 5.27
CA LEU A 109 8.15 -5.27 5.26
C LEU A 109 9.43 -5.40 4.44
N LEU A 110 10.19 -6.48 4.60
CA LEU A 110 11.42 -6.72 3.84
C LEU A 110 11.16 -6.77 2.33
N LEU A 111 10.12 -7.49 1.90
CA LEU A 111 9.76 -7.62 0.49
C LEU A 111 9.30 -6.28 -0.08
N THR A 112 8.33 -5.64 0.58
CA THR A 112 7.72 -4.42 0.05
C THR A 112 8.67 -3.23 0.07
N LEU A 113 9.42 -3.03 1.15
CA LEU A 113 10.43 -1.97 1.23
C LEU A 113 11.58 -2.23 0.27
N GLY A 114 12.03 -3.49 0.13
CA GLY A 114 13.06 -3.87 -0.83
C GLY A 114 12.66 -3.50 -2.26
N ILE A 115 11.47 -3.88 -2.71
CA ILE A 115 10.95 -3.51 -4.04
C ILE A 115 10.79 -1.99 -4.16
N SER A 116 10.29 -1.32 -3.11
CA SER A 116 10.06 0.12 -3.11
C SER A 116 11.33 0.94 -3.34
N THR A 117 12.49 0.49 -2.83
CA THR A 117 13.77 1.19 -3.09
C THR A 117 14.15 1.17 -4.57
N PHE A 118 13.90 0.08 -5.29
CA PHE A 118 14.13 0.00 -6.75
C PHE A 118 13.13 0.85 -7.52
N LEU A 119 11.87 0.89 -7.07
CA LEU A 119 10.87 1.78 -7.66
C LEU A 119 11.24 3.25 -7.48
N LEU A 120 11.80 3.65 -6.32
CA LEU A 120 12.31 5.01 -6.12
C LEU A 120 13.43 5.36 -7.09
N ILE A 121 14.39 4.45 -7.31
CA ILE A 121 15.44 4.64 -8.32
C ILE A 121 14.84 4.81 -9.73
N TYR A 122 13.87 3.97 -10.08
CA TYR A 122 13.20 4.00 -11.37
C TYR A 122 12.45 5.32 -11.58
N PHE A 123 11.65 5.74 -10.61
CA PHE A 123 10.86 6.97 -10.69
C PHE A 123 11.75 8.21 -10.78
N GLU A 124 12.84 8.26 -10.02
CA GLU A 124 13.77 9.37 -10.10
C GLU A 124 14.49 9.43 -11.46
N LYS A 125 14.93 8.27 -11.97
CA LYS A 125 15.58 8.19 -13.29
C LYS A 125 14.67 8.66 -14.42
N PHE A 126 13.38 8.34 -14.37
CA PHE A 126 12.41 8.62 -15.42
C PHE A 126 11.40 9.72 -15.03
N GLN A 127 11.76 10.60 -14.10
CA GLN A 127 10.87 11.64 -13.53
C GLN A 127 10.21 12.56 -14.57
N ASN A 128 10.84 12.74 -15.74
CA ASN A 128 10.35 13.58 -16.84
C ASN A 128 9.50 12.82 -17.88
N SER A 129 9.34 11.51 -17.73
CA SER A 129 8.49 10.74 -18.63
C SER A 129 7.01 11.03 -18.39
N LYS A 130 6.21 11.04 -19.47
CA LYS A 130 4.76 11.32 -19.37
C LYS A 130 4.05 10.41 -18.38
N ALA A 131 4.43 9.13 -18.32
CA ALA A 131 3.84 8.16 -17.41
C ALA A 131 4.13 8.50 -15.94
N ILE A 132 5.38 8.88 -15.61
CA ILE A 132 5.74 9.25 -14.23
C ILE A 132 5.10 10.58 -13.82
N VAL A 133 5.03 11.56 -14.75
CA VAL A 133 4.33 12.82 -14.50
C VAL A 133 2.84 12.57 -14.21
N TRP A 134 2.21 11.65 -14.96
CA TRP A 134 0.83 11.25 -14.72
C TRP A 134 0.64 10.59 -13.33
N LEU A 135 1.53 9.67 -12.95
CA LEU A 135 1.51 9.06 -11.62
C LEU A 135 1.77 10.07 -10.48
N LYS A 136 2.61 11.08 -10.72
CA LYS A 136 2.90 12.15 -9.77
C LYS A 136 1.63 12.94 -9.40
N ASP A 137 0.72 13.16 -10.35
CA ASP A 137 -0.53 13.87 -10.09
C ASP A 137 -1.40 13.13 -9.06
N PHE A 138 -1.45 11.79 -9.10
CA PHE A 138 -2.12 10.97 -8.08
C PHE A 138 -1.41 11.08 -6.72
N GLY A 139 -0.08 11.02 -6.72
CA GLY A 139 0.73 11.13 -5.50
C GLY A 139 0.68 12.50 -4.84
N ALA A 140 0.29 13.55 -5.55
CA ALA A 140 0.18 14.90 -5.01
C ALA A 140 -1.07 15.11 -4.12
N ALA A 141 -2.12 14.30 -4.29
CA ALA A 141 -3.36 14.39 -3.54
C ALA A 141 -3.91 12.99 -3.16
N PRO A 142 -3.14 12.17 -2.42
CA PRO A 142 -3.49 10.77 -2.17
C PRO A 142 -4.76 10.61 -1.32
N MET A 143 -4.96 11.47 -0.32
CA MET A 143 -6.14 11.42 0.55
C MET A 143 -7.40 11.82 -0.20
N PHE A 144 -7.33 12.86 -1.03
CA PHE A 144 -8.44 13.26 -1.89
C PHE A 144 -8.85 12.12 -2.83
N PHE A 145 -7.87 11.52 -3.53
CA PHE A 145 -8.12 10.36 -4.39
C PHE A 145 -8.73 9.19 -3.61
N TYR A 146 -8.19 8.89 -2.42
CA TYR A 146 -8.69 7.79 -1.58
C TYR A 146 -10.14 8.00 -1.17
N ILE A 147 -10.51 9.18 -0.70
CA ILE A 147 -11.88 9.48 -0.29
C ILE A 147 -12.81 9.44 -1.51
N LEU A 148 -12.43 10.11 -2.58
CA LEU A 148 -13.26 10.22 -3.80
C LEU A 148 -13.54 8.85 -4.41
N HIS A 149 -12.53 7.96 -4.53
CA HIS A 149 -12.74 6.65 -5.12
C HIS A 149 -13.69 5.77 -4.28
N LEU A 150 -13.63 5.85 -2.95
CA LEU A 150 -14.53 5.10 -2.09
C LEU A 150 -16.00 5.51 -2.28
N TYR A 151 -16.26 6.82 -2.36
CA TYR A 151 -17.62 7.33 -2.60
C TYR A 151 -18.12 6.95 -3.99
N ILE A 152 -17.28 7.05 -5.01
CA ILE A 152 -17.66 6.68 -6.38
C ILE A 152 -17.87 5.16 -6.49
N LEU A 153 -17.02 4.33 -5.88
CA LEU A 153 -17.24 2.89 -5.83
C LEU A 153 -18.53 2.54 -5.11
N LYS A 154 -18.85 3.21 -4.00
CA LYS A 154 -20.12 3.00 -3.31
C LYS A 154 -21.32 3.39 -4.16
N PHE A 155 -21.23 4.52 -4.87
CA PHE A 155 -22.27 4.98 -5.78
C PHE A 155 -22.49 3.99 -6.95
N LEU A 156 -21.40 3.54 -7.59
CA LEU A 156 -21.45 2.54 -8.66
C LEU A 156 -22.01 1.21 -8.16
N TYR A 157 -21.65 0.80 -6.95
CA TYR A 157 -22.20 -0.39 -6.31
C TYR A 157 -23.71 -0.30 -6.14
N LEU A 158 -24.23 0.85 -5.66
CA LEU A 158 -25.69 1.05 -5.51
C LEU A 158 -26.42 1.01 -6.85
N ILE A 159 -25.82 1.58 -7.91
CA ILE A 159 -26.38 1.49 -9.27
C ILE A 159 -26.37 0.04 -9.75
N ALA A 160 -25.29 -0.69 -9.53
CA ALA A 160 -25.20 -2.10 -9.93
C ALA A 160 -26.25 -2.96 -9.21
N VAL A 161 -26.41 -2.78 -7.90
CA VAL A 161 -27.44 -3.48 -7.12
C VAL A 161 -28.87 -3.12 -7.59
N ALA A 162 -29.12 -1.84 -7.90
CA ALA A 162 -30.43 -1.41 -8.36
C ALA A 162 -30.81 -1.99 -9.74
N ASN A 163 -29.83 -2.20 -10.64
CA ASN A 163 -30.10 -2.70 -12.00
C ASN A 163 -29.97 -4.22 -12.14
N PHE A 164 -29.07 -4.85 -11.41
CA PHE A 164 -28.71 -6.27 -11.57
C PHE A 164 -29.09 -7.12 -10.34
N GLY A 165 -29.47 -6.48 -9.23
CA GLY A 165 -29.72 -7.19 -7.98
C GLY A 165 -28.46 -7.69 -7.29
N LEU A 166 -28.66 -8.55 -6.28
CA LEU A 166 -27.58 -9.23 -5.57
C LEU A 166 -27.29 -10.58 -6.25
N ASN A 167 -26.06 -10.83 -6.68
CA ASN A 167 -25.68 -12.05 -7.41
C ASN A 167 -24.80 -13.00 -6.60
N GLN A 168 -24.27 -12.56 -5.44
CA GLN A 168 -23.43 -13.38 -4.56
C GLN A 168 -23.99 -13.41 -3.12
N GLY A 169 -25.24 -13.88 -2.99
CA GLY A 169 -25.93 -13.95 -1.70
C GLY A 169 -26.33 -12.57 -1.19
N SER A 170 -25.61 -12.02 -0.19
CA SER A 170 -25.93 -10.75 0.45
C SER A 170 -25.28 -9.52 -0.21
N TYR A 171 -24.53 -9.69 -1.29
CA TYR A 171 -23.86 -8.59 -1.98
C TYR A 171 -23.80 -8.79 -3.50
N PHE A 172 -23.52 -7.71 -4.24
CA PHE A 172 -23.19 -7.74 -5.65
C PHE A 172 -21.68 -7.89 -5.84
N GLY A 173 -21.25 -8.84 -6.67
CA GLY A 173 -19.85 -9.06 -7.00
C GLY A 173 -19.63 -9.27 -8.49
N PHE A 174 -18.38 -9.13 -8.94
CA PHE A 174 -17.98 -9.45 -10.30
C PHE A 174 -17.73 -10.95 -10.46
N ASP A 175 -18.09 -11.51 -11.61
CA ASP A 175 -17.96 -12.94 -11.87
C ASP A 175 -16.53 -13.34 -12.24
N ASN A 176 -15.72 -12.40 -12.73
CA ASN A 176 -14.34 -12.70 -13.09
C ASN A 176 -13.39 -11.52 -12.85
N MET A 177 -12.08 -11.84 -12.76
CA MET A 177 -11.01 -10.88 -12.50
C MET A 177 -10.86 -9.83 -13.62
N LEU A 178 -11.18 -10.16 -14.86
CA LEU A 178 -11.08 -9.22 -15.98
C LEU A 178 -12.02 -8.02 -15.79
N GLN A 179 -13.24 -8.26 -15.32
CA GLN A 179 -14.23 -7.21 -15.05
C GLN A 179 -13.69 -6.24 -13.96
N ILE A 180 -13.08 -6.79 -12.91
CA ILE A 180 -12.46 -5.99 -11.84
C ILE A 180 -11.35 -5.11 -12.41
N TRP A 181 -10.45 -5.67 -13.23
CA TRP A 181 -9.37 -4.92 -13.86
C TRP A 181 -9.88 -3.82 -14.78
N LEU A 182 -10.88 -4.11 -15.63
CA LEU A 182 -11.46 -3.12 -16.52
C LEU A 182 -12.09 -1.96 -15.75
N VAL A 183 -12.91 -2.26 -14.73
CA VAL A 183 -13.52 -1.21 -13.89
C VAL A 183 -12.46 -0.39 -13.17
N THR A 184 -11.41 -1.04 -12.65
CA THR A 184 -10.32 -0.34 -11.97
C THR A 184 -9.58 0.62 -12.90
N ILE A 185 -9.26 0.19 -14.13
CA ILE A 185 -8.57 1.03 -15.12
C ILE A 185 -9.44 2.21 -15.53
N ILE A 186 -10.71 1.95 -15.87
CA ILE A 186 -11.67 3.00 -16.25
C ILE A 186 -11.84 4.01 -15.13
N LEU A 187 -12.02 3.51 -13.90
CA LEU A 187 -12.17 4.36 -12.72
C LEU A 187 -10.92 5.22 -12.46
N ALA A 188 -9.73 4.64 -12.59
CA ALA A 188 -8.48 5.39 -12.45
C ALA A 188 -8.38 6.53 -13.49
N PHE A 189 -8.76 6.28 -14.74
CA PHE A 189 -8.81 7.31 -15.78
C PHE A 189 -9.80 8.43 -15.45
N ILE A 190 -11.01 8.09 -15.03
CA ILE A 190 -12.04 9.08 -14.68
C ILE A 190 -11.58 9.91 -13.48
N LEU A 191 -11.03 9.27 -12.45
CA LEU A 191 -10.59 9.93 -11.22
C LEU A 191 -9.32 10.77 -11.40
N TYR A 192 -8.56 10.56 -12.48
CA TYR A 192 -7.37 11.35 -12.77
C TYR A 192 -7.69 12.86 -12.86
N PHE A 193 -8.75 13.22 -13.58
CA PHE A 193 -9.10 14.61 -13.82
C PHE A 193 -9.40 15.39 -12.52
N PRO A 194 -10.32 14.94 -11.65
CA PRO A 194 -10.59 15.63 -10.39
C PRO A 194 -9.38 15.60 -9.45
N THR A 195 -8.59 14.53 -9.44
CA THR A 195 -7.38 14.43 -8.60
C THR A 195 -6.33 15.46 -9.06
N LYS A 196 -6.08 15.55 -10.35
CA LYS A 196 -5.16 16.55 -10.92
C LYS A 196 -5.63 17.98 -10.66
N TRP A 197 -6.92 18.23 -10.83
CA TRP A 197 -7.50 19.53 -10.51
C TRP A 197 -7.26 19.91 -9.05
N TYR A 198 -7.52 18.97 -8.13
CA TYR A 198 -7.30 19.18 -6.71
C TYR A 198 -5.81 19.35 -6.37
N ALA A 199 -4.92 18.54 -6.95
CA ALA A 199 -3.47 18.69 -6.79
C ALA A 199 -2.98 20.08 -7.21
N ASN A 200 -3.48 20.61 -8.33
CA ASN A 200 -3.18 21.95 -8.80
C ASN A 200 -3.75 23.04 -7.86
N LEU A 201 -4.96 22.85 -7.35
CA LEU A 201 -5.56 23.74 -6.36
C LEU A 201 -4.71 23.81 -5.09
N LYS A 202 -4.29 22.66 -4.56
CA LYS A 202 -3.41 22.53 -3.39
C LYS A 202 -2.08 23.25 -3.58
N GLN A 203 -1.51 23.22 -4.78
CA GLN A 203 -0.26 23.91 -5.10
C GLN A 203 -0.44 25.44 -5.21
N ARG A 204 -1.58 25.90 -5.74
CA ARG A 204 -1.88 27.33 -5.90
C ARG A 204 -2.32 28.01 -4.61
N ARG A 205 -3.09 27.31 -3.77
CA ARG A 205 -3.71 27.85 -2.56
C ARG A 205 -2.99 27.38 -1.30
N LYS A 206 -1.70 27.73 -1.18
CA LYS A 206 -0.87 27.43 0.00
C LYS A 206 -1.32 28.19 1.27
N ASP A 207 -2.13 29.22 1.09
CA ASP A 207 -2.79 29.98 2.14
C ASP A 207 -3.80 29.16 2.94
N LEU A 208 -4.40 28.14 2.33
CA LEU A 208 -5.38 27.27 2.97
C LEU A 208 -4.71 26.05 3.61
N THR A 209 -4.41 26.15 4.91
CA THR A 209 -3.67 25.12 5.66
C THR A 209 -4.37 23.76 5.69
N TRP A 210 -5.70 23.70 5.67
CA TRP A 210 -6.46 22.47 5.68
C TRP A 210 -6.30 21.63 4.41
N LEU A 211 -5.98 22.25 3.26
CA LEU A 211 -5.69 21.52 2.01
C LEU A 211 -4.47 20.58 2.14
N LYS A 212 -3.60 20.80 3.12
CA LYS A 212 -2.42 19.92 3.34
C LYS A 212 -2.81 18.51 3.78
N TYR A 213 -3.98 18.36 4.40
CA TYR A 213 -4.43 17.10 4.99
C TYR A 213 -5.28 16.25 4.01
N LEU A 214 -5.68 16.79 2.90
CA LEU A 214 -6.35 16.13 1.78
C LEU A 214 -5.45 16.10 0.54
#